data_51b5a2fa429dca9144bf82b62e372da1
#
_entry.id   51b5a2fa429dca9144bf82b62e372da1
#
_cell.length_a   1.000
_cell.length_b   1.000
_cell.length_c   1.000
_cell.angle_alpha   90.00
_cell.angle_beta   90.00
_cell.angle_gamma   90.00
#
_symmetry.space_group_name_H-M   'P 1'
#
loop_
_entity.id
_entity.type
_entity.pdbx_description
1 polymer ?
#
loop_
_entity_poly.entity_id
_entity_poly.type
_entity_poly.pdbx_seq_one_letter_code
_entity_poly.pdbx_strand_id
1 'polypeptide(L)'
;MGLPAKLVRSQLNFFKPFVANCSLEVTRRGQDKLGELMEAIHRHDVFVRDHDFGLFQGAWIIPKDERRQGVVLYLHGGGYTCGNLDYAKGFSATLADECGVRVFCAAYRLAPEDRFPAALDDALESYRYLLKKGYTPKQILLCGESAGGGLIYALCLRLKELGMPLPCGLIGISPWTDLTGSGESYIKNVDIDPSMTPALLKFYAACYTDDPENPLCSPLFGDLTGLPPSLLFVGGDEVMLDDTRMLHEKLLTSGCQSKMIVAPERWHAYVLYYLNENMSDFDTIGDFMTKVLSPAKKLRWMQLDNAAKIYPAAKRRGWTNYFRLSATLTEDVDLGVLRAALDVTVRRFPSIAVRLRRGVFWYYLEEITKAPAIEEDKSYPLVHVPFDDVRKCAFRVLVYGRRVAVEFFHAVTDGTGGLIFLKTLVAEYLCQKYKINIPAGNGVLGRLEDPDPEELEDSFLRYAGDRKASRKESTAWHLSGTREPDGFLNLTTMMLSVEKVKQCAGQYQVSVTE
;
A
#
# COMPACT_ATOMS: atom_id res chain seq x y z
N MET A 1 -8.98 3.23 -21.96
CA MET A 1 -10.09 2.86 -22.88
C MET A 1 -10.20 1.35 -22.79
N GLY A 2 -11.31 0.81 -22.28
CA GLY A 2 -11.51 -0.63 -22.07
C GLY A 2 -11.74 -1.40 -23.37
N LEU A 3 -11.91 -2.71 -23.28
CA LEU A 3 -12.13 -3.59 -24.42
C LEU A 3 -13.63 -3.72 -24.76
N PRO A 4 -14.02 -3.81 -26.05
CA PRO A 4 -15.40 -4.10 -26.43
C PRO A 4 -15.81 -5.53 -26.03
N ALA A 5 -16.90 -5.71 -25.29
CA ALA A 5 -17.36 -7.00 -24.81
C ALA A 5 -17.60 -8.04 -25.91
N LYS A 6 -18.19 -7.62 -27.05
CA LYS A 6 -18.44 -8.53 -28.20
C LYS A 6 -17.13 -9.11 -28.77
N LEU A 7 -16.06 -8.33 -28.81
CA LEU A 7 -14.76 -8.80 -29.30
C LEU A 7 -14.16 -9.84 -28.36
N VAL A 8 -14.16 -9.54 -27.06
CA VAL A 8 -13.63 -10.46 -26.04
C VAL A 8 -14.43 -11.76 -26.02
N ARG A 9 -15.77 -11.69 -26.06
CA ARG A 9 -16.63 -12.88 -26.12
C ARG A 9 -16.34 -13.75 -27.35
N SER A 10 -16.13 -13.13 -28.50
CA SER A 10 -15.78 -13.87 -29.73
C SER A 10 -14.46 -14.61 -29.61
N GLN A 11 -13.46 -13.96 -28.98
CA GLN A 11 -12.16 -14.59 -28.73
C GLN A 11 -12.29 -15.75 -27.73
N LEU A 12 -13.01 -15.57 -26.63
CA LEU A 12 -13.23 -16.64 -25.65
C LEU A 12 -13.90 -17.86 -26.29
N ASN A 13 -14.96 -17.66 -27.07
CA ASN A 13 -15.63 -18.73 -27.80
C ASN A 13 -14.69 -19.48 -28.74
N PHE A 14 -13.82 -18.75 -29.44
CA PHE A 14 -12.84 -19.35 -30.34
C PHE A 14 -11.81 -20.22 -29.60
N PHE A 15 -11.36 -19.76 -28.43
CA PHE A 15 -10.34 -20.47 -27.64
C PHE A 15 -10.92 -21.52 -26.68
N LYS A 16 -12.21 -21.51 -26.37
CA LYS A 16 -12.85 -22.44 -25.42
C LYS A 16 -12.49 -23.93 -25.67
N PRO A 17 -12.53 -24.47 -26.91
CA PRO A 17 -12.17 -25.87 -27.15
C PRO A 17 -10.69 -26.17 -26.87
N PHE A 18 -9.80 -25.20 -27.06
CA PHE A 18 -8.38 -25.35 -26.74
C PHE A 18 -8.15 -25.36 -25.24
N VAL A 19 -8.72 -24.41 -24.52
CA VAL A 19 -8.59 -24.29 -23.05
C VAL A 19 -9.13 -25.54 -22.37
N ALA A 20 -10.26 -26.07 -22.82
CA ALA A 20 -10.89 -27.28 -22.27
C ALA A 20 -10.01 -28.56 -22.41
N ASN A 21 -9.06 -28.58 -23.38
CA ASN A 21 -8.22 -29.73 -23.68
C ASN A 21 -6.72 -29.47 -23.46
N CYS A 22 -6.33 -28.29 -22.98
CA CYS A 22 -4.94 -27.96 -22.69
C CYS A 22 -4.45 -28.65 -21.42
N SER A 23 -3.14 -28.91 -21.36
CA SER A 23 -2.50 -29.30 -20.11
C SER A 23 -2.56 -28.13 -19.09
N LEU A 24 -2.54 -28.47 -17.81
CA LEU A 24 -2.53 -27.50 -16.72
C LEU A 24 -1.38 -26.47 -16.87
N GLU A 25 -0.21 -26.91 -17.33
CA GLU A 25 0.95 -26.05 -17.57
C GLU A 25 0.67 -24.99 -18.64
N VAL A 26 0.01 -25.34 -19.73
CA VAL A 26 -0.36 -24.38 -20.80
C VAL A 26 -1.39 -23.37 -20.28
N THR A 27 -2.37 -23.84 -19.50
CA THR A 27 -3.39 -22.97 -18.88
C THR A 27 -2.73 -21.97 -17.92
N ARG A 28 -1.83 -22.42 -17.04
CA ARG A 28 -1.05 -21.59 -16.13
C ARG A 28 -0.30 -20.49 -16.90
N ARG A 29 0.47 -20.85 -17.92
CA ARG A 29 1.21 -19.86 -18.75
C ARG A 29 0.31 -18.85 -19.43
N GLY A 30 -0.87 -19.29 -19.88
CA GLY A 30 -1.84 -18.39 -20.51
C GLY A 30 -2.40 -17.35 -19.53
N GLN A 31 -2.74 -17.75 -18.31
CA GLN A 31 -3.18 -16.84 -17.26
C GLN A 31 -2.09 -15.86 -16.82
N ASP A 32 -0.85 -16.35 -16.65
CA ASP A 32 0.28 -15.51 -16.26
C ASP A 32 0.52 -14.39 -17.28
N LYS A 33 0.47 -14.74 -18.59
CA LYS A 33 0.57 -13.74 -19.67
C LYS A 33 -0.58 -12.72 -19.67
N LEU A 34 -1.78 -13.13 -19.32
CA LEU A 34 -2.91 -12.22 -19.18
C LEU A 34 -2.64 -11.23 -18.04
N GLY A 35 -2.14 -11.70 -16.90
CA GLY A 35 -1.76 -10.86 -15.77
C GLY A 35 -0.70 -9.82 -16.12
N GLU A 36 0.39 -10.22 -16.79
CA GLU A 36 1.45 -9.31 -17.27
C GLU A 36 0.87 -8.19 -18.17
N LEU A 37 -0.07 -8.53 -19.07
CA LEU A 37 -0.72 -7.56 -19.95
C LEU A 37 -1.59 -6.56 -19.17
N MET A 38 -2.35 -7.04 -18.20
CA MET A 38 -3.20 -6.19 -17.37
C MET A 38 -2.37 -5.26 -16.48
N GLU A 39 -1.31 -5.75 -15.86
CA GLU A 39 -0.38 -4.92 -15.09
C GLU A 39 0.24 -3.84 -15.97
N ALA A 40 0.63 -4.17 -17.22
CA ALA A 40 1.24 -3.23 -18.14
C ALA A 40 0.35 -2.04 -18.50
N ILE A 41 -0.99 -2.21 -18.49
CA ILE A 41 -1.94 -1.12 -18.75
C ILE A 41 -1.86 -0.05 -17.65
N HIS A 42 -1.77 -0.46 -16.38
CA HIS A 42 -1.81 0.43 -15.20
C HIS A 42 -0.43 0.71 -14.59
N ARG A 43 0.66 0.19 -15.19
CA ARG A 43 2.04 0.30 -14.63
C ARG A 43 2.51 1.73 -14.36
N HIS A 44 1.94 2.72 -15.05
CA HIS A 44 2.27 4.13 -14.86
C HIS A 44 1.46 4.79 -13.74
N ASP A 45 0.42 4.14 -13.23
CA ASP A 45 -0.53 4.70 -12.26
C ASP A 45 -0.44 4.03 -10.89
N VAL A 46 0.35 2.96 -10.79
CA VAL A 46 0.59 2.25 -9.54
C VAL A 46 2.09 2.05 -9.27
N PHE A 47 2.43 1.83 -8.00
CA PHE A 47 3.72 1.28 -7.56
C PHE A 47 3.53 -0.17 -7.13
N VAL A 48 4.44 -1.04 -7.57
CA VAL A 48 4.40 -2.47 -7.24
C VAL A 48 5.59 -2.82 -6.36
N ARG A 49 5.34 -3.60 -5.30
CA ARG A 49 6.38 -4.10 -4.41
C ARG A 49 6.08 -5.54 -4.01
N ASP A 50 6.96 -6.45 -4.36
CA ASP A 50 6.84 -7.85 -4.00
C ASP A 50 7.14 -8.09 -2.51
N HIS A 51 6.52 -9.11 -1.95
CA HIS A 51 6.73 -9.59 -0.59
C HIS A 51 6.84 -11.12 -0.60
N ASP A 52 7.87 -11.63 0.06
CA ASP A 52 8.14 -13.06 0.15
C ASP A 52 7.77 -13.58 1.55
N PHE A 53 6.88 -14.57 1.61
CA PHE A 53 6.52 -15.28 2.83
C PHE A 53 7.35 -16.56 3.03
N GLY A 54 8.23 -16.90 2.08
CA GLY A 54 9.01 -18.12 2.07
C GLY A 54 8.31 -19.31 1.40
N LEU A 55 7.06 -19.60 1.75
CA LEU A 55 6.25 -20.66 1.12
C LEU A 55 5.47 -20.18 -0.09
N PHE A 56 5.11 -18.92 -0.12
CA PHE A 56 4.37 -18.26 -1.20
C PHE A 56 4.79 -16.80 -1.30
N GLN A 57 4.32 -16.12 -2.33
CA GLN A 57 4.65 -14.73 -2.59
C GLN A 57 3.40 -13.85 -2.57
N GLY A 58 3.57 -12.57 -2.30
CA GLY A 58 2.55 -11.56 -2.42
C GLY A 58 3.12 -10.26 -2.97
N ALA A 59 2.27 -9.31 -3.27
CA ALA A 59 2.70 -7.99 -3.70
C ALA A 59 1.78 -6.89 -3.19
N TRP A 60 2.37 -5.77 -2.85
CA TRP A 60 1.69 -4.50 -2.65
C TRP A 60 1.52 -3.79 -3.98
N ILE A 61 0.31 -3.34 -4.23
CA ILE A 61 -0.04 -2.46 -5.34
C ILE A 61 -0.57 -1.16 -4.74
N ILE A 62 0.18 -0.09 -4.93
CA ILE A 62 -0.07 1.21 -4.29
C ILE A 62 -0.44 2.21 -5.38
N PRO A 63 -1.68 2.71 -5.42
CA PRO A 63 -2.08 3.69 -6.42
C PRO A 63 -1.35 5.01 -6.22
N LYS A 64 -1.00 5.70 -7.30
CA LYS A 64 -0.46 7.07 -7.24
C LYS A 64 -1.49 8.06 -6.73
N ASP A 65 -2.75 7.88 -7.10
CA ASP A 65 -3.89 8.65 -6.60
C ASP A 65 -4.65 7.84 -5.54
N GLU A 66 -4.13 7.82 -4.32
CA GLU A 66 -4.77 7.12 -3.19
C GLU A 66 -5.95 7.95 -2.66
N ARG A 67 -7.16 7.54 -2.99
CA ARG A 67 -8.41 8.22 -2.63
C ARG A 67 -9.10 7.60 -1.42
N ARG A 68 -8.81 6.33 -1.11
CA ARG A 68 -9.43 5.56 -0.03
C ARG A 68 -8.37 5.01 0.90
N GLN A 69 -8.70 5.01 2.19
CA GLN A 69 -7.82 4.45 3.21
C GLN A 69 -8.24 3.06 3.58
N GLY A 70 -7.25 2.21 3.77
CA GLY A 70 -7.42 0.80 4.01
C GLY A 70 -6.65 0.00 2.97
N VAL A 71 -6.90 -1.29 2.96
CA VAL A 71 -6.25 -2.23 2.05
C VAL A 71 -7.26 -3.27 1.59
N VAL A 72 -7.18 -3.61 0.33
CA VAL A 72 -7.87 -4.79 -0.22
C VAL A 72 -6.89 -5.96 -0.19
N LEU A 73 -7.23 -7.04 0.50
CA LEU A 73 -6.57 -8.32 0.31
C LEU A 73 -7.24 -9.01 -0.88
N TYR A 74 -6.50 -9.11 -1.97
CA TYR A 74 -6.98 -9.75 -3.19
C TYR A 74 -6.47 -11.18 -3.30
N LEU A 75 -7.39 -12.11 -3.51
CA LEU A 75 -7.14 -13.53 -3.74
C LEU A 75 -7.61 -13.88 -5.15
N HIS A 76 -6.66 -14.29 -5.99
CA HIS A 76 -6.91 -14.54 -7.41
C HIS A 76 -7.70 -15.83 -7.68
N GLY A 77 -8.29 -15.94 -8.85
CA GLY A 77 -8.92 -17.14 -9.36
C GLY A 77 -7.96 -18.13 -10.00
N GLY A 78 -8.52 -19.05 -10.79
CA GLY A 78 -7.77 -20.10 -11.48
C GLY A 78 -8.02 -21.50 -10.97
N GLY A 79 -9.19 -21.74 -10.35
CA GLY A 79 -9.62 -23.07 -9.91
C GLY A 79 -8.72 -23.71 -8.85
N TYR A 80 -8.03 -22.91 -8.03
CA TYR A 80 -6.98 -23.32 -7.08
C TYR A 80 -5.77 -24.01 -7.72
N THR A 81 -5.71 -24.07 -9.05
CA THR A 81 -4.67 -24.81 -9.80
C THR A 81 -3.81 -23.91 -10.67
N CYS A 82 -4.27 -22.71 -10.97
CA CYS A 82 -3.63 -21.75 -11.85
C CYS A 82 -3.53 -20.36 -11.20
N GLY A 83 -2.70 -19.51 -11.77
CA GLY A 83 -2.41 -18.15 -11.31
C GLY A 83 -1.12 -18.08 -10.48
N ASN A 84 -0.28 -17.13 -10.84
CA ASN A 84 0.94 -16.81 -10.13
C ASN A 84 0.89 -15.37 -9.62
N LEU A 85 2.03 -14.84 -9.16
CA LEU A 85 2.12 -13.46 -8.69
C LEU A 85 1.81 -12.43 -9.78
N ASP A 86 2.24 -12.67 -11.03
CA ASP A 86 2.00 -11.73 -12.13
C ASP A 86 0.51 -11.70 -12.52
N TYR A 87 -0.17 -12.86 -12.48
CA TYR A 87 -1.62 -12.92 -12.64
C TYR A 87 -2.34 -12.14 -11.53
N ALA A 88 -1.95 -12.35 -10.27
CA ALA A 88 -2.53 -11.64 -9.13
C ALA A 88 -2.30 -10.12 -9.20
N LYS A 89 -1.12 -9.67 -9.65
CA LYS A 89 -0.80 -8.25 -9.85
C LYS A 89 -1.68 -7.60 -10.92
N GLY A 90 -2.03 -8.33 -11.98
CA GLY A 90 -2.78 -7.78 -13.12
C GLY A 90 -4.07 -7.10 -12.72
N PHE A 91 -5.02 -7.82 -12.16
CA PHE A 91 -6.28 -7.23 -11.72
C PHE A 91 -6.12 -6.33 -10.48
N SER A 92 -5.15 -6.64 -9.61
CA SER A 92 -4.83 -5.78 -8.46
C SER A 92 -4.41 -4.37 -8.89
N ALA A 93 -3.69 -4.24 -10.02
CA ALA A 93 -3.31 -2.94 -10.57
C ALA A 93 -4.53 -2.16 -11.06
N THR A 94 -5.43 -2.82 -11.78
CA THR A 94 -6.70 -2.22 -12.21
C THR A 94 -7.53 -1.78 -11.00
N LEU A 95 -7.70 -2.63 -10.00
CA LEU A 95 -8.49 -2.35 -8.80
C LEU A 95 -7.88 -1.19 -8.00
N ALA A 96 -6.55 -1.16 -7.85
CA ALA A 96 -5.85 -0.10 -7.13
C ALA A 96 -6.01 1.26 -7.82
N ASP A 97 -5.82 1.33 -9.13
CA ASP A 97 -5.92 2.56 -9.91
C ASP A 97 -7.36 3.07 -9.97
N GLU A 98 -8.29 2.25 -10.43
CA GLU A 98 -9.70 2.64 -10.61
C GLU A 98 -10.37 3.01 -9.28
N CYS A 99 -10.09 2.26 -8.22
CA CYS A 99 -10.69 2.51 -6.92
C CYS A 99 -9.86 3.42 -6.00
N GLY A 100 -8.60 3.75 -6.35
CA GLY A 100 -7.73 4.60 -5.54
C GLY A 100 -7.51 4.03 -4.13
N VAL A 101 -7.28 2.73 -4.00
CA VAL A 101 -7.09 2.00 -2.75
C VAL A 101 -5.85 1.11 -2.85
N ARG A 102 -5.13 0.94 -1.75
CA ARG A 102 -4.03 -0.03 -1.70
C ARG A 102 -4.57 -1.45 -1.84
N VAL A 103 -3.88 -2.27 -2.62
CA VAL A 103 -4.19 -3.69 -2.76
C VAL A 103 -2.96 -4.49 -2.32
N PHE A 104 -3.17 -5.51 -1.52
CA PHE A 104 -2.20 -6.57 -1.27
C PHE A 104 -2.73 -7.84 -1.93
N CYS A 105 -2.01 -8.38 -2.90
CA CYS A 105 -2.37 -9.63 -3.54
C CYS A 105 -1.48 -10.76 -3.08
N ALA A 106 -2.06 -11.96 -2.92
CA ALA A 106 -1.35 -13.16 -2.55
C ALA A 106 -1.39 -14.18 -3.68
N ALA A 107 -0.22 -14.64 -4.13
CA ALA A 107 -0.06 -15.79 -5.00
C ALA A 107 0.06 -17.05 -4.12
N TYR A 108 -1.08 -17.49 -3.59
CA TYR A 108 -1.16 -18.64 -2.70
C TYR A 108 -0.75 -19.93 -3.40
N ARG A 109 -0.33 -20.93 -2.64
CA ARG A 109 0.09 -22.24 -3.15
C ARG A 109 -1.06 -22.95 -3.88
N LEU A 110 -0.70 -23.64 -4.96
CA LEU A 110 -1.65 -24.20 -5.93
C LEU A 110 -1.68 -25.72 -5.90
N ALA A 111 -2.87 -26.26 -6.12
CA ALA A 111 -3.07 -27.67 -6.39
C ALA A 111 -2.65 -28.00 -7.84
N PRO A 112 -2.31 -29.25 -8.14
CA PRO A 112 -2.32 -30.42 -7.24
C PRO A 112 -1.08 -30.53 -6.34
N GLU A 113 -0.06 -29.66 -6.52
CA GLU A 113 1.19 -29.68 -5.77
C GLU A 113 0.93 -29.47 -4.27
N ASP A 114 0.13 -28.46 -3.96
CA ASP A 114 -0.26 -28.10 -2.60
C ASP A 114 -1.79 -28.05 -2.51
N ARG A 115 -2.38 -29.18 -2.12
CA ARG A 115 -3.85 -29.35 -1.99
C ARG A 115 -4.41 -28.59 -0.78
N PHE A 116 -5.70 -28.54 -0.65
CA PHE A 116 -6.38 -28.06 0.56
C PHE A 116 -5.73 -28.66 1.83
N PRO A 117 -5.40 -27.86 2.87
CA PRO A 117 -5.80 -26.45 3.07
C PRO A 117 -4.75 -25.39 2.67
N ALA A 118 -3.73 -25.70 1.88
CA ALA A 118 -2.59 -24.82 1.63
C ALA A 118 -2.97 -23.39 1.18
N ALA A 119 -3.87 -23.26 0.19
CA ALA A 119 -4.34 -21.95 -0.27
C ALA A 119 -5.06 -21.16 0.84
N LEU A 120 -5.83 -21.84 1.68
CA LEU A 120 -6.52 -21.21 2.81
C LEU A 120 -5.55 -20.75 3.91
N ASP A 121 -4.52 -21.55 4.18
CA ASP A 121 -3.48 -21.21 5.15
C ASP A 121 -2.67 -19.98 4.68
N ASP A 122 -2.35 -19.89 3.40
CA ASP A 122 -1.65 -18.74 2.81
C ASP A 122 -2.53 -17.47 2.80
N ALA A 123 -3.84 -17.62 2.55
CA ALA A 123 -4.79 -16.53 2.66
C ALA A 123 -4.90 -16.02 4.13
N LEU A 124 -4.92 -16.94 5.10
CA LEU A 124 -4.92 -16.61 6.53
C LEU A 124 -3.63 -15.89 6.94
N GLU A 125 -2.47 -16.36 6.48
CA GLU A 125 -1.19 -15.72 6.78
C GLU A 125 -1.12 -14.31 6.15
N SER A 126 -1.64 -14.13 4.94
CA SER A 126 -1.76 -12.82 4.30
C SER A 126 -2.65 -11.87 5.11
N TYR A 127 -3.76 -12.33 5.65
CA TYR A 127 -4.63 -11.53 6.52
C TYR A 127 -3.93 -11.16 7.83
N ARG A 128 -3.24 -12.11 8.48
CA ARG A 128 -2.41 -11.87 9.68
C ARG A 128 -1.29 -10.88 9.42
N TYR A 129 -0.65 -10.97 8.27
CA TYR A 129 0.37 -10.02 7.85
C TYR A 129 -0.17 -8.59 7.79
N LEU A 130 -1.36 -8.38 7.22
CA LEU A 130 -1.97 -7.06 7.18
C LEU A 130 -2.30 -6.52 8.58
N LEU A 131 -2.81 -7.37 9.48
CA LEU A 131 -3.02 -6.99 10.88
C LEU A 131 -1.71 -6.62 11.56
N LYS A 132 -0.64 -7.41 11.34
CA LYS A 132 0.70 -7.13 11.87
C LYS A 132 1.30 -5.83 11.30
N LYS A 133 0.95 -5.46 10.07
CA LYS A 133 1.31 -4.18 9.45
C LYS A 133 0.54 -2.99 10.02
N GLY A 134 -0.35 -3.20 10.97
CA GLY A 134 -1.08 -2.17 11.69
C GLY A 134 -2.46 -1.81 11.09
N TYR A 135 -2.92 -2.53 10.06
CA TYR A 135 -4.29 -2.38 9.59
C TYR A 135 -5.27 -2.97 10.61
N THR A 136 -6.30 -2.23 10.93
CA THR A 136 -7.41 -2.77 11.73
C THR A 136 -8.36 -3.58 10.84
N PRO A 137 -9.16 -4.52 11.39
CA PRO A 137 -10.15 -5.26 10.61
C PRO A 137 -11.12 -4.36 9.82
N LYS A 138 -11.44 -3.17 10.35
CA LYS A 138 -12.27 -2.16 9.68
C LYS A 138 -11.58 -1.44 8.51
N GLN A 139 -10.31 -1.71 8.29
CA GLN A 139 -9.50 -1.19 7.20
C GLN A 139 -9.11 -2.27 6.19
N ILE A 140 -9.48 -3.53 6.43
CA ILE A 140 -9.18 -4.65 5.53
C ILE A 140 -10.49 -5.08 4.85
N LEU A 141 -10.50 -5.07 3.52
CA LEU A 141 -11.55 -5.59 2.69
C LEU A 141 -11.00 -6.80 1.92
N LEU A 142 -11.77 -7.87 1.77
CA LEU A 142 -11.37 -8.99 0.93
C LEU A 142 -12.02 -8.85 -0.44
N CYS A 143 -11.25 -9.13 -1.49
CA CYS A 143 -11.73 -9.23 -2.86
C CYS A 143 -11.19 -10.50 -3.49
N GLY A 144 -12.01 -11.20 -4.26
CA GLY A 144 -11.55 -12.38 -4.98
C GLY A 144 -12.48 -12.74 -6.12
N GLU A 145 -11.92 -13.37 -7.15
CA GLU A 145 -12.70 -13.89 -8.26
C GLU A 145 -12.60 -15.41 -8.35
N SER A 146 -13.65 -16.05 -8.87
CA SER A 146 -13.68 -17.49 -9.12
C SER A 146 -13.31 -18.29 -7.86
N ALA A 147 -12.28 -19.13 -7.90
CA ALA A 147 -11.73 -19.84 -6.75
C ALA A 147 -11.31 -18.88 -5.62
N GLY A 148 -10.66 -17.75 -5.95
CA GLY A 148 -10.33 -16.70 -4.98
C GLY A 148 -11.58 -16.06 -4.36
N GLY A 149 -12.66 -15.96 -5.14
CA GLY A 149 -13.97 -15.55 -4.66
C GLY A 149 -14.58 -16.53 -3.64
N GLY A 150 -14.41 -17.84 -3.82
CA GLY A 150 -14.72 -18.85 -2.81
C GLY A 150 -13.81 -18.74 -1.59
N LEU A 151 -12.49 -18.55 -1.83
CA LEU A 151 -11.47 -18.51 -0.80
C LEU A 151 -11.66 -17.35 0.19
N ILE A 152 -12.17 -16.17 -0.23
CA ILE A 152 -12.47 -15.08 0.71
C ILE A 152 -13.56 -15.45 1.72
N TYR A 153 -14.55 -16.23 1.32
CA TYR A 153 -15.59 -16.72 2.23
C TYR A 153 -15.06 -17.84 3.13
N ALA A 154 -14.30 -18.79 2.57
CA ALA A 154 -13.60 -19.81 3.33
C ALA A 154 -12.67 -19.21 4.39
N LEU A 155 -11.94 -18.15 4.05
CA LEU A 155 -11.12 -17.40 5.00
C LEU A 155 -11.97 -16.80 6.12
N CYS A 156 -13.12 -16.22 5.83
CA CYS A 156 -14.01 -15.69 6.87
C CYS A 156 -14.52 -16.79 7.81
N LEU A 157 -14.87 -17.97 7.29
CA LEU A 157 -15.24 -19.12 8.12
C LEU A 157 -14.09 -19.56 9.00
N ARG A 158 -12.87 -19.64 8.47
CA ARG A 158 -11.67 -19.98 9.25
C ARG A 158 -11.38 -18.91 10.31
N LEU A 159 -11.55 -17.63 10.02
CA LEU A 159 -11.40 -16.57 11.02
C LEU A 159 -12.43 -16.70 12.14
N LYS A 160 -13.68 -17.07 11.85
CA LYS A 160 -14.70 -17.37 12.88
C LYS A 160 -14.28 -18.53 13.76
N GLU A 161 -13.82 -19.65 13.19
CA GLU A 161 -13.33 -20.82 13.93
C GLU A 161 -12.19 -20.46 14.90
N LEU A 162 -11.30 -19.56 14.46
CA LEU A 162 -10.16 -19.12 15.25
C LEU A 162 -10.49 -17.98 16.24
N GLY A 163 -11.73 -17.48 16.27
CA GLY A 163 -12.11 -16.33 17.09
C GLY A 163 -11.40 -15.03 16.68
N MET A 164 -10.92 -14.95 15.43
CA MET A 164 -10.23 -13.77 14.91
C MET A 164 -11.23 -12.76 14.37
N PRO A 165 -10.91 -11.46 14.41
CA PRO A 165 -11.79 -10.44 13.88
C PRO A 165 -11.94 -10.56 12.36
N LEU A 166 -13.18 -10.35 11.88
CA LEU A 166 -13.53 -10.38 10.45
C LEU A 166 -13.16 -9.07 9.74
N PRO A 167 -12.91 -9.09 8.41
CA PRO A 167 -12.70 -7.89 7.59
C PRO A 167 -13.97 -7.02 7.55
N CYS A 168 -13.85 -5.81 6.97
CA CYS A 168 -14.97 -4.86 6.93
C CYS A 168 -15.98 -5.11 5.80
N GLY A 169 -15.60 -5.88 4.77
CA GLY A 169 -16.44 -6.17 3.62
C GLY A 169 -15.84 -7.21 2.71
N LEU A 170 -16.66 -7.78 1.83
CA LEU A 170 -16.30 -8.81 0.86
C LEU A 170 -16.73 -8.39 -0.54
N ILE A 171 -15.87 -8.59 -1.54
CA ILE A 171 -16.19 -8.43 -2.96
C ILE A 171 -15.91 -9.75 -3.66
N GLY A 172 -16.97 -10.43 -4.09
CA GLY A 172 -16.88 -11.67 -4.85
C GLY A 172 -17.21 -11.43 -6.32
N ILE A 173 -16.28 -11.77 -7.21
CA ILE A 173 -16.49 -11.71 -8.66
C ILE A 173 -16.62 -13.13 -9.15
N SER A 174 -17.83 -13.52 -9.59
CA SER A 174 -18.15 -14.90 -10.00
C SER A 174 -17.60 -15.94 -9.00
N PRO A 175 -17.87 -15.80 -7.68
CA PRO A 175 -17.23 -16.61 -6.65
C PRO A 175 -17.62 -18.08 -6.77
N TRP A 176 -16.62 -18.98 -6.77
CA TRP A 176 -16.80 -20.43 -6.78
C TRP A 176 -16.99 -20.94 -5.35
N THR A 177 -18.24 -21.09 -4.94
CA THR A 177 -18.60 -21.38 -3.54
C THR A 177 -19.17 -22.77 -3.31
N ASP A 178 -19.39 -23.50 -4.39
CA ASP A 178 -19.85 -24.91 -4.40
C ASP A 178 -18.99 -25.74 -5.37
N LEU A 179 -18.04 -26.48 -4.83
CA LEU A 179 -17.16 -27.35 -5.61
C LEU A 179 -17.86 -28.62 -6.11
N THR A 180 -19.11 -28.90 -5.63
CA THR A 180 -19.92 -30.02 -6.11
C THR A 180 -20.62 -29.72 -7.43
N GLY A 181 -20.78 -28.41 -7.75
CA GLY A 181 -21.46 -27.95 -8.96
C GLY A 181 -22.97 -28.30 -8.97
N SER A 182 -23.65 -28.12 -7.85
CA SER A 182 -25.07 -28.49 -7.67
C SER A 182 -26.03 -27.53 -8.35
N GLY A 183 -25.59 -26.33 -8.79
CA GLY A 183 -26.45 -25.33 -9.41
C GLY A 183 -27.02 -25.75 -10.77
N GLU A 184 -28.25 -25.36 -11.07
CA GLU A 184 -28.90 -25.65 -12.36
C GLU A 184 -28.18 -24.98 -13.54
N SER A 185 -27.49 -23.85 -13.33
CA SER A 185 -26.73 -23.14 -14.35
C SER A 185 -25.59 -23.98 -14.93
N TYR A 186 -25.07 -24.96 -14.19
CA TYR A 186 -24.07 -25.92 -14.71
C TYR A 186 -24.63 -26.79 -15.86
N ILE A 187 -25.96 -26.92 -15.96
CA ILE A 187 -26.63 -27.61 -17.04
C ILE A 187 -27.16 -26.61 -18.08
N LYS A 188 -27.82 -25.55 -17.63
CA LYS A 188 -28.52 -24.62 -18.51
C LYS A 188 -27.58 -23.73 -19.32
N ASN A 189 -26.41 -23.36 -18.75
CA ASN A 189 -25.50 -22.40 -19.35
C ASN A 189 -24.26 -23.04 -20.01
N VAL A 190 -24.17 -24.38 -20.05
CA VAL A 190 -23.00 -25.10 -20.58
C VAL A 190 -22.66 -24.72 -22.04
N ASP A 191 -23.67 -24.50 -22.86
CA ASP A 191 -23.51 -24.18 -24.28
C ASP A 191 -23.32 -22.66 -24.53
N ILE A 192 -23.77 -21.82 -23.62
CA ILE A 192 -23.72 -20.36 -23.79
C ILE A 192 -22.53 -19.69 -23.09
N ASP A 193 -21.96 -20.31 -22.04
CA ASP A 193 -20.75 -19.80 -21.40
C ASP A 193 -19.56 -19.92 -22.35
N PRO A 194 -18.91 -18.81 -22.73
CA PRO A 194 -17.78 -18.84 -23.65
C PRO A 194 -16.47 -19.28 -23.01
N SER A 195 -16.40 -19.41 -21.68
CA SER A 195 -15.13 -19.52 -20.94
C SER A 195 -15.00 -20.81 -20.12
N MET A 196 -16.07 -21.26 -19.47
CA MET A 196 -16.00 -22.35 -18.50
C MET A 196 -16.84 -23.56 -18.93
N THR A 197 -16.47 -24.73 -18.40
CA THR A 197 -17.25 -25.96 -18.56
C THR A 197 -17.37 -26.73 -17.25
N PRO A 198 -18.47 -27.46 -16.99
CA PRO A 198 -18.61 -28.28 -15.78
C PRO A 198 -17.51 -29.33 -15.64
N ALA A 199 -17.02 -29.89 -16.75
CA ALA A 199 -15.94 -30.88 -16.75
C ALA A 199 -14.62 -30.30 -16.24
N LEU A 200 -14.29 -29.06 -16.66
CA LEU A 200 -13.10 -28.36 -16.22
C LEU A 200 -13.18 -28.00 -14.72
N LEU A 201 -14.34 -27.53 -14.27
CA LEU A 201 -14.56 -27.23 -12.85
C LEU A 201 -14.44 -28.47 -11.98
N LYS A 202 -15.03 -29.60 -12.41
CA LYS A 202 -14.87 -30.88 -11.73
C LYS A 202 -13.43 -31.36 -11.65
N PHE A 203 -12.64 -31.14 -12.71
CA PHE A 203 -11.22 -31.44 -12.71
C PHE A 203 -10.47 -30.58 -11.67
N TYR A 204 -10.72 -29.28 -11.62
CA TYR A 204 -10.09 -28.38 -10.65
C TYR A 204 -10.48 -28.73 -9.21
N ALA A 205 -11.75 -29.03 -8.95
CA ALA A 205 -12.19 -29.47 -7.63
C ALA A 205 -11.45 -30.75 -7.17
N ALA A 206 -11.32 -31.75 -8.04
CA ALA A 206 -10.58 -32.99 -7.75
C ALA A 206 -9.09 -32.77 -7.52
N CYS A 207 -8.46 -31.78 -8.19
CA CYS A 207 -7.09 -31.38 -7.89
C CYS A 207 -6.96 -30.78 -6.49
N TYR A 208 -7.94 -29.97 -6.07
CA TYR A 208 -7.87 -29.19 -4.84
C TYR A 208 -8.21 -30.00 -3.60
N THR A 209 -9.30 -30.80 -3.61
CA THR A 209 -9.81 -31.52 -2.43
C THR A 209 -10.39 -32.88 -2.77
N ASP A 210 -10.36 -33.80 -1.80
CA ASP A 210 -11.12 -35.06 -1.86
C ASP A 210 -12.49 -34.92 -1.20
N ASP A 211 -12.76 -33.83 -0.50
CA ASP A 211 -14.02 -33.52 0.19
C ASP A 211 -14.58 -32.17 -0.30
N PRO A 212 -15.26 -32.15 -1.46
CA PRO A 212 -15.81 -30.92 -2.03
C PRO A 212 -17.00 -30.35 -1.21
N GLU A 213 -17.59 -31.11 -0.29
CA GLU A 213 -18.67 -30.63 0.59
C GLU A 213 -18.13 -29.94 1.85
N ASN A 214 -16.83 -30.00 2.10
CA ASN A 214 -16.20 -29.33 3.23
C ASN A 214 -16.47 -27.81 3.19
N PRO A 215 -17.05 -27.20 4.25
CA PRO A 215 -17.37 -25.77 4.27
C PRO A 215 -16.17 -24.84 4.05
N LEU A 216 -14.96 -25.30 4.29
CA LEU A 216 -13.74 -24.52 4.04
C LEU A 216 -13.23 -24.69 2.59
N CYS A 217 -13.81 -25.59 1.80
CA CYS A 217 -13.60 -25.73 0.36
C CYS A 217 -14.80 -25.14 -0.40
N SER A 218 -16.00 -25.43 0.05
CA SER A 218 -17.29 -24.95 -0.49
C SER A 218 -18.03 -24.13 0.57
N PRO A 219 -17.70 -22.83 0.71
CA PRO A 219 -18.27 -21.99 1.78
C PRO A 219 -19.79 -21.86 1.71
N LEU A 220 -20.41 -22.20 0.60
CA LEU A 220 -21.87 -22.28 0.49
C LEU A 220 -22.47 -23.25 1.53
N PHE A 221 -21.76 -24.30 1.95
CA PHE A 221 -22.25 -25.26 2.95
C PHE A 221 -21.95 -24.84 4.40
N GLY A 222 -21.17 -23.76 4.61
CA GLY A 222 -20.80 -23.25 5.94
C GLY A 222 -21.86 -22.37 6.60
N ASP A 223 -21.64 -22.03 7.86
CA ASP A 223 -22.44 -21.04 8.60
C ASP A 223 -22.00 -19.62 8.26
N LEU A 224 -22.80 -18.91 7.44
CA LEU A 224 -22.52 -17.55 6.99
C LEU A 224 -23.01 -16.46 7.96
N THR A 225 -23.59 -16.83 9.10
CA THR A 225 -24.10 -15.86 10.09
C THR A 225 -22.99 -14.93 10.58
N GLY A 226 -23.27 -13.63 10.56
CA GLY A 226 -22.33 -12.60 11.03
C GLY A 226 -21.18 -12.27 10.07
N LEU A 227 -21.21 -12.76 8.83
CA LEU A 227 -20.22 -12.36 7.83
C LEU A 227 -20.40 -10.88 7.45
N PRO A 228 -19.31 -10.21 7.02
CA PRO A 228 -19.33 -8.82 6.60
C PRO A 228 -20.26 -8.54 5.43
N PRO A 229 -20.65 -7.27 5.20
CA PRO A 229 -21.35 -6.88 3.97
C PRO A 229 -20.63 -7.38 2.72
N SER A 230 -21.41 -7.93 1.77
CA SER A 230 -20.90 -8.54 0.54
C SER A 230 -21.42 -7.83 -0.71
N LEU A 231 -20.53 -7.58 -1.67
CA LEU A 231 -20.85 -7.13 -3.02
C LEU A 231 -20.45 -8.25 -4.00
N LEU A 232 -21.42 -8.71 -4.79
CA LEU A 232 -21.26 -9.85 -5.68
C LEU A 232 -21.48 -9.41 -7.13
N PHE A 233 -20.61 -9.85 -8.02
CA PHE A 233 -20.73 -9.68 -9.47
C PHE A 233 -20.76 -11.07 -10.11
N VAL A 234 -21.63 -11.25 -11.11
CA VAL A 234 -21.73 -12.50 -11.85
C VAL A 234 -22.23 -12.27 -13.26
N GLY A 235 -21.68 -12.99 -14.23
CA GLY A 235 -22.17 -12.99 -15.61
C GLY A 235 -23.46 -13.80 -15.75
N GLY A 236 -24.40 -13.30 -16.54
CA GLY A 236 -25.70 -14.00 -16.77
C GLY A 236 -25.57 -15.31 -17.55
N ASP A 237 -24.50 -15.43 -18.34
CA ASP A 237 -24.29 -16.59 -19.23
C ASP A 237 -23.29 -17.61 -18.66
N GLU A 238 -22.73 -17.38 -17.47
CA GLU A 238 -21.75 -18.32 -16.92
C GLU A 238 -22.37 -19.56 -16.27
N VAL A 239 -21.64 -20.69 -16.34
CA VAL A 239 -22.05 -21.94 -15.70
C VAL A 239 -22.13 -21.83 -14.18
N MET A 240 -21.36 -20.94 -13.58
CA MET A 240 -21.29 -20.69 -12.12
C MET A 240 -22.26 -19.60 -11.64
N LEU A 241 -23.27 -19.23 -12.45
CA LEU A 241 -24.24 -18.20 -12.08
C LEU A 241 -24.97 -18.55 -10.76
N ASP A 242 -25.36 -19.81 -10.61
CA ASP A 242 -26.12 -20.23 -9.43
C ASP A 242 -25.29 -20.31 -8.16
N ASP A 243 -23.97 -20.53 -8.25
CA ASP A 243 -23.08 -20.42 -7.09
C ASP A 243 -23.23 -19.03 -6.42
N THR A 244 -23.18 -17.98 -7.24
CA THR A 244 -23.33 -16.60 -6.75
C THR A 244 -24.75 -16.32 -6.26
N ARG A 245 -25.77 -16.83 -6.93
CA ARG A 245 -27.18 -16.68 -6.50
C ARG A 245 -27.44 -17.36 -5.17
N MET A 246 -27.06 -18.62 -5.05
CA MET A 246 -27.23 -19.41 -3.81
C MET A 246 -26.45 -18.77 -2.66
N LEU A 247 -25.23 -18.28 -2.90
CA LEU A 247 -24.47 -17.56 -1.91
C LEU A 247 -25.19 -16.28 -1.46
N HIS A 248 -25.69 -15.49 -2.42
CA HIS A 248 -26.44 -14.26 -2.14
C HIS A 248 -27.67 -14.53 -1.27
N GLU A 249 -28.48 -15.50 -1.64
CA GLU A 249 -29.69 -15.91 -0.90
C GLU A 249 -29.34 -16.41 0.50
N LYS A 250 -28.30 -17.22 0.62
CA LYS A 250 -27.85 -17.73 1.91
C LYS A 250 -27.30 -16.62 2.81
N LEU A 251 -26.56 -15.64 2.29
CA LEU A 251 -26.13 -14.47 3.05
C LEU A 251 -27.32 -13.68 3.60
N LEU A 252 -28.34 -13.41 2.78
CA LEU A 252 -29.54 -12.70 3.20
C LEU A 252 -30.32 -13.47 4.28
N THR A 253 -30.52 -14.76 4.10
CA THR A 253 -31.22 -15.61 5.08
C THR A 253 -30.44 -15.79 6.37
N SER A 254 -29.11 -15.67 6.32
CA SER A 254 -28.23 -15.63 7.49
C SER A 254 -28.17 -14.26 8.18
N GLY A 255 -28.97 -13.29 7.75
CA GLY A 255 -29.02 -11.94 8.32
C GLY A 255 -27.86 -11.02 7.90
N CYS A 256 -27.08 -11.39 6.88
CA CYS A 256 -25.98 -10.60 6.36
C CYS A 256 -26.45 -9.62 5.26
N GLN A 257 -25.74 -8.52 5.11
CA GLN A 257 -25.96 -7.59 4.00
C GLN A 257 -25.31 -8.14 2.73
N SER A 258 -26.07 -8.29 1.65
CA SER A 258 -25.54 -8.72 0.36
C SER A 258 -26.20 -7.95 -0.78
N LYS A 259 -25.40 -7.48 -1.72
CA LYS A 259 -25.84 -6.90 -3.00
C LYS A 259 -25.24 -7.72 -4.12
N MET A 260 -26.07 -8.18 -5.05
CA MET A 260 -25.64 -8.93 -6.22
C MET A 260 -25.95 -8.15 -7.50
N ILE A 261 -25.01 -8.20 -8.44
CA ILE A 261 -25.12 -7.64 -9.79
C ILE A 261 -24.97 -8.80 -10.78
N VAL A 262 -26.02 -9.05 -11.53
CA VAL A 262 -26.02 -10.02 -12.64
C VAL A 262 -25.89 -9.23 -13.94
N ALA A 263 -24.77 -9.37 -14.63
CA ALA A 263 -24.51 -8.69 -15.89
C ALA A 263 -25.01 -9.54 -17.07
N PRO A 264 -26.08 -9.11 -17.80
CA PRO A 264 -26.60 -9.87 -18.92
C PRO A 264 -25.55 -10.10 -20.00
N GLU A 265 -25.59 -11.26 -20.65
CA GLU A 265 -24.68 -11.60 -21.75
C GLU A 265 -23.17 -11.52 -21.37
N ARG A 266 -22.84 -11.60 -20.09
CA ARG A 266 -21.46 -11.65 -19.60
C ARG A 266 -21.14 -13.08 -19.16
N TRP A 267 -19.85 -13.35 -19.13
CA TRP A 267 -19.22 -14.64 -18.85
C TRP A 267 -18.47 -14.62 -17.51
N HIS A 268 -17.86 -15.71 -17.17
CA HIS A 268 -17.14 -15.90 -15.92
C HIS A 268 -16.06 -14.84 -15.69
N ALA A 269 -16.09 -14.22 -14.52
CA ALA A 269 -15.16 -13.17 -14.06
C ALA A 269 -15.04 -11.98 -15.03
N TYR A 270 -16.13 -11.59 -15.70
CA TYR A 270 -16.13 -10.54 -16.73
C TYR A 270 -15.56 -9.20 -16.28
N VAL A 271 -15.63 -8.86 -14.99
CA VAL A 271 -15.11 -7.61 -14.42
C VAL A 271 -13.61 -7.47 -14.65
N LEU A 272 -12.86 -8.58 -14.66
CA LEU A 272 -11.42 -8.59 -14.86
C LEU A 272 -10.99 -8.11 -16.26
N TYR A 273 -11.86 -8.23 -17.25
CA TYR A 273 -11.53 -7.92 -18.64
C TYR A 273 -11.54 -6.41 -18.96
N TYR A 274 -11.86 -5.57 -17.99
CA TYR A 274 -11.88 -4.11 -18.16
C TYR A 274 -12.71 -3.67 -19.38
N LEU A 275 -13.95 -4.14 -19.45
CA LEU A 275 -14.85 -3.93 -20.59
C LEU A 275 -15.42 -2.50 -20.59
N ASN A 276 -15.44 -1.85 -21.77
CA ASN A 276 -16.02 -0.51 -21.93
C ASN A 276 -17.45 -0.42 -21.37
N GLU A 277 -18.25 -1.43 -21.63
CA GLU A 277 -19.67 -1.48 -21.25
C GLU A 277 -19.90 -1.69 -19.75
N ASN A 278 -18.84 -2.08 -19.02
CA ASN A 278 -18.92 -2.44 -17.60
C ASN A 278 -18.03 -1.54 -16.71
N MET A 279 -17.59 -0.40 -17.21
CA MET A 279 -16.77 0.54 -16.42
C MET A 279 -17.45 1.04 -15.14
N SER A 280 -18.79 1.18 -15.16
CA SER A 280 -19.59 1.55 -13.98
C SER A 280 -19.55 0.52 -12.84
N ASP A 281 -19.06 -0.70 -13.09
CA ASP A 281 -18.88 -1.69 -12.05
C ASP A 281 -17.77 -1.26 -11.09
N PHE A 282 -16.72 -0.59 -11.59
CA PHE A 282 -15.66 -0.01 -10.75
C PHE A 282 -16.17 1.15 -9.90
N ASP A 283 -17.11 1.95 -10.40
CA ASP A 283 -17.79 2.97 -9.58
C ASP A 283 -18.58 2.31 -8.44
N THR A 284 -19.30 1.21 -8.75
CA THR A 284 -20.05 0.45 -7.75
C THR A 284 -19.12 -0.19 -6.71
N ILE A 285 -17.98 -0.74 -7.12
CA ILE A 285 -16.94 -1.25 -6.23
C ILE A 285 -16.40 -0.11 -5.33
N GLY A 286 -16.08 1.03 -5.93
CA GLY A 286 -15.60 2.21 -5.21
C GLY A 286 -16.60 2.75 -4.19
N ASP A 287 -17.87 2.79 -4.52
CA ASP A 287 -18.95 3.19 -3.62
C ASP A 287 -19.12 2.20 -2.46
N PHE A 288 -19.02 0.92 -2.73
CA PHE A 288 -19.05 -0.12 -1.69
C PHE A 288 -17.86 0.02 -0.75
N MET A 289 -16.65 0.17 -1.29
CA MET A 289 -15.44 0.42 -0.49
C MET A 289 -15.59 1.66 0.40
N THR A 290 -16.17 2.73 -0.11
CA THR A 290 -16.40 3.97 0.64
C THR A 290 -17.36 3.76 1.82
N LYS A 291 -18.31 2.83 1.70
CA LYS A 291 -19.28 2.51 2.76
C LYS A 291 -18.71 1.62 3.85
N VAL A 292 -17.85 0.66 3.49
CA VAL A 292 -17.37 -0.38 4.42
C VAL A 292 -16.00 -0.08 5.00
N LEU A 293 -15.10 0.53 4.22
CA LEU A 293 -13.82 1.00 4.75
C LEU A 293 -14.07 2.19 5.67
N SER A 294 -13.35 2.24 6.76
CA SER A 294 -13.44 3.38 7.69
C SER A 294 -13.29 4.70 6.93
N PRO A 295 -14.05 5.74 7.28
CA PRO A 295 -13.97 7.03 6.60
C PRO A 295 -12.54 7.57 6.64
N ALA A 296 -12.23 8.41 5.64
CA ALA A 296 -10.92 9.00 5.42
C ALA A 296 -10.20 9.32 6.73
N LYS A 297 -8.94 8.90 6.81
CA LYS A 297 -8.02 9.20 7.91
C LYS A 297 -8.23 10.63 8.36
N LYS A 298 -8.68 10.83 9.59
CA LYS A 298 -8.41 12.11 10.24
C LYS A 298 -6.91 12.30 10.14
N LEU A 299 -6.47 13.39 9.51
CA LEU A 299 -5.05 13.72 9.42
C LEU A 299 -4.43 13.47 10.78
N ARG A 300 -3.35 12.68 10.81
CA ARG A 300 -2.67 12.36 12.06
C ARG A 300 -2.15 13.66 12.65
N TRP A 301 -2.43 13.88 13.91
CA TRP A 301 -1.82 14.95 14.65
C TRP A 301 -0.90 14.37 15.73
N MET A 302 0.21 15.01 15.96
CA MET A 302 1.22 14.60 16.92
C MET A 302 1.51 15.77 17.87
N GLN A 303 1.65 15.46 19.15
CA GLN A 303 2.15 16.44 20.11
C GLN A 303 3.63 16.71 19.84
N LEU A 304 4.05 17.94 20.06
CA LEU A 304 5.48 18.25 20.12
C LEU A 304 6.06 17.57 21.38
N ASP A 305 7.14 16.83 21.22
CA ASP A 305 7.92 16.34 22.34
C ASP A 305 8.57 17.51 23.11
N ASN A 306 9.23 17.23 24.23
CA ASN A 306 9.79 18.27 25.06
C ASN A 306 10.92 19.05 24.39
N ALA A 307 11.73 18.41 23.54
CA ALA A 307 12.75 19.08 22.75
C ALA A 307 12.14 19.92 21.64
N ALA A 308 11.16 19.40 20.92
CA ALA A 308 10.48 20.08 19.82
C ALA A 308 9.74 21.36 20.27
N LYS A 309 9.24 21.41 21.52
CA LYS A 309 8.58 22.61 22.08
C LYS A 309 9.49 23.85 22.15
N ILE A 310 10.81 23.67 22.22
CA ILE A 310 11.77 24.76 22.31
C ILE A 310 11.74 25.60 21.02
N TYR A 311 11.58 25.00 19.87
CA TYR A 311 11.72 25.68 18.58
C TYR A 311 10.60 26.68 18.28
N PRO A 312 9.29 26.39 18.47
CA PRO A 312 8.26 27.42 18.38
C PRO A 312 8.37 28.50 19.46
N ALA A 313 8.86 28.15 20.67
CA ALA A 313 9.04 29.08 21.78
C ALA A 313 10.21 30.04 21.56
N ALA A 314 11.31 29.56 20.96
CA ALA A 314 12.51 30.35 20.66
C ALA A 314 12.40 31.22 19.39
N LYS A 315 11.21 31.34 18.81
CA LYS A 315 10.95 32.15 17.62
C LYS A 315 11.37 33.59 17.83
N ARG A 316 12.22 34.11 16.92
CA ARG A 316 12.60 35.51 16.86
C ARG A 316 12.28 36.14 15.51
N ARG A 317 12.15 37.46 15.45
CA ARG A 317 11.98 38.21 14.22
C ARG A 317 13.24 38.02 13.37
N GLY A 318 13.11 37.44 12.16
CA GLY A 318 14.23 37.20 11.24
C GLY A 318 14.95 35.85 11.40
N TRP A 319 14.56 34.99 12.36
CA TRP A 319 15.17 33.67 12.52
C TRP A 319 14.12 32.60 12.83
N THR A 320 14.09 31.58 11.98
CA THR A 320 13.35 30.33 12.18
C THR A 320 14.35 29.20 12.33
N ASN A 321 14.13 28.32 13.28
CA ASN A 321 15.03 27.21 13.60
C ASN A 321 14.98 26.14 12.49
N TYR A 322 15.60 26.43 11.35
CA TYR A 322 15.79 25.51 10.25
C TYR A 322 17.24 25.05 10.20
N PHE A 323 17.45 23.80 9.81
CA PHE A 323 18.76 23.30 9.41
C PHE A 323 18.67 22.69 8.01
N ARG A 324 19.80 22.61 7.33
CA ARG A 324 19.91 22.19 5.94
C ARG A 324 20.83 21.00 5.77
N LEU A 325 20.38 20.04 4.98
CA LEU A 325 21.19 18.95 4.45
C LEU A 325 21.11 18.98 2.93
N SER A 326 22.21 18.62 2.25
CA SER A 326 22.23 18.60 0.79
C SER A 326 23.05 17.44 0.25
N ALA A 327 22.66 16.96 -0.94
CA ALA A 327 23.39 16.01 -1.74
C ALA A 327 23.72 16.62 -3.10
N THR A 328 24.95 16.41 -3.58
CA THR A 328 25.36 16.80 -4.93
C THR A 328 25.49 15.56 -5.79
N LEU A 329 24.74 15.53 -6.88
CA LEU A 329 24.73 14.44 -7.85
C LEU A 329 25.82 14.65 -8.91
N THR A 330 26.07 13.62 -9.71
CA THR A 330 27.04 13.68 -10.82
C THR A 330 26.48 14.41 -12.04
N GLU A 331 25.16 14.48 -12.16
CA GLU A 331 24.42 15.11 -13.27
C GLU A 331 23.37 16.09 -12.73
N ASP A 332 22.85 16.94 -13.61
CA ASP A 332 21.78 17.86 -13.27
C ASP A 332 20.50 17.11 -12.87
N VAL A 333 19.81 17.69 -11.90
CA VAL A 333 18.60 17.10 -11.31
C VAL A 333 17.44 17.25 -12.28
N ASP A 334 16.80 16.12 -12.61
CA ASP A 334 15.52 16.10 -13.30
C ASP A 334 14.40 16.40 -12.29
N LEU A 335 13.75 17.55 -12.46
CA LEU A 335 12.71 18.01 -11.54
C LEU A 335 11.45 17.13 -11.58
N GLY A 336 11.12 16.53 -12.73
CA GLY A 336 9.96 15.65 -12.87
C GLY A 336 10.17 14.35 -12.10
N VAL A 337 11.34 13.75 -12.26
CA VAL A 337 11.73 12.53 -11.53
C VAL A 337 11.87 12.83 -10.03
N LEU A 338 12.46 13.97 -9.64
CA LEU A 338 12.59 14.34 -8.22
C LEU A 338 11.21 14.58 -7.58
N ARG A 339 10.27 15.17 -8.33
CA ARG A 339 8.89 15.34 -7.85
C ARG A 339 8.23 14.00 -7.55
N ALA A 340 8.30 13.06 -8.47
CA ALA A 340 7.75 11.72 -8.27
C ALA A 340 8.43 10.98 -7.10
N ALA A 341 9.75 11.10 -6.98
CA ALA A 341 10.49 10.54 -5.85
C ALA A 341 10.09 11.17 -4.51
N LEU A 342 9.86 12.49 -4.48
CA LEU A 342 9.40 13.20 -3.29
C LEU A 342 8.01 12.74 -2.86
N ASP A 343 7.08 12.55 -3.80
CA ASP A 343 5.72 12.07 -3.50
C ASP A 343 5.72 10.66 -2.88
N VAL A 344 6.67 9.80 -3.27
CA VAL A 344 6.91 8.49 -2.62
C VAL A 344 7.50 8.67 -1.23
N THR A 345 8.57 9.48 -1.12
CA THR A 345 9.31 9.64 0.12
C THR A 345 8.47 10.24 1.24
N VAL A 346 7.63 11.24 0.96
CA VAL A 346 6.76 11.88 1.98
C VAL A 346 5.81 10.86 2.64
N ARG A 347 5.34 9.86 1.90
CA ARG A 347 4.47 8.80 2.44
C ARG A 347 5.20 7.93 3.46
N ARG A 348 6.50 7.72 3.26
CA ARG A 348 7.35 6.92 4.16
C ARG A 348 7.71 7.67 5.46
N PHE A 349 7.64 9.01 5.45
CA PHE A 349 8.04 9.85 6.59
C PHE A 349 6.89 10.75 7.09
N PRO A 350 5.78 10.18 7.59
CA PRO A 350 4.64 10.98 8.08
C PRO A 350 4.96 11.80 9.34
N SER A 351 6.06 11.51 10.05
CA SER A 351 6.55 12.33 11.17
C SER A 351 7.26 13.61 10.70
N ILE A 352 7.81 13.63 9.47
CA ILE A 352 8.46 14.78 8.83
C ILE A 352 7.49 15.53 7.91
N ALA A 353 6.63 14.77 7.21
CA ALA A 353 5.62 15.29 6.29
C ALA A 353 4.45 15.94 7.04
N VAL A 354 4.73 17.01 7.76
CA VAL A 354 3.79 17.67 8.67
C VAL A 354 3.82 19.19 8.49
N ARG A 355 2.80 19.83 9.05
CA ARG A 355 2.70 21.28 9.22
C ARG A 355 2.47 21.63 10.69
N LEU A 356 2.96 22.79 11.11
CA LEU A 356 2.74 23.28 12.46
C LEU A 356 1.38 23.96 12.59
N ARG A 357 0.58 23.51 13.55
CA ARG A 357 -0.72 24.09 13.88
C ARG A 357 -0.72 24.69 15.28
N ARG A 358 -1.54 25.69 15.49
CA ARG A 358 -1.76 26.29 16.81
C ARG A 358 -3.02 25.70 17.42
N GLY A 359 -2.87 25.02 18.56
CA GLY A 359 -3.98 24.61 19.42
C GLY A 359 -4.40 25.73 20.39
N VAL A 360 -5.30 25.41 21.30
CA VAL A 360 -5.80 26.37 22.32
C VAL A 360 -4.68 26.82 23.25
N PHE A 361 -3.85 25.89 23.72
CA PHE A 361 -2.78 26.18 24.69
C PHE A 361 -1.38 26.10 24.11
N TRP A 362 -1.16 25.30 23.04
CA TRP A 362 0.15 25.07 22.48
C TRP A 362 0.09 24.72 20.98
N TYR A 363 1.26 24.46 20.39
CA TYR A 363 1.40 23.99 19.01
C TYR A 363 1.30 22.47 18.94
N TYR A 364 0.89 21.95 17.78
CA TYR A 364 0.91 20.53 17.42
C TYR A 364 1.31 20.36 15.95
N LEU A 365 1.75 19.16 15.58
CA LEU A 365 2.08 18.79 14.21
C LEU A 365 0.88 18.08 13.59
N GLU A 366 0.54 18.45 12.38
CA GLU A 366 -0.54 17.83 11.60
C GLU A 366 0.03 17.33 10.27
N GLU A 367 -0.23 16.07 9.92
CA GLU A 367 0.21 15.44 8.68
C GLU A 367 -0.27 16.25 7.47
N ILE A 368 0.58 16.35 6.42
CA ILE A 368 0.20 16.96 5.14
C ILE A 368 -0.20 15.87 4.14
N THR A 369 -1.16 16.16 3.26
CA THR A 369 -1.67 15.22 2.26
C THR A 369 -0.89 15.24 0.94
N LYS A 370 -0.13 16.31 0.69
CA LYS A 370 0.65 16.49 -0.54
C LYS A 370 2.06 16.95 -0.20
N ALA A 371 3.03 16.44 -0.94
CA ALA A 371 4.41 16.89 -0.83
C ALA A 371 4.53 18.39 -1.18
N PRO A 372 5.45 19.14 -0.52
CA PRO A 372 5.68 20.55 -0.83
C PRO A 372 6.20 20.73 -2.26
N ALA A 373 6.04 21.91 -2.82
CA ALA A 373 6.66 22.26 -4.09
C ALA A 373 8.21 22.17 -3.99
N ILE A 374 8.84 21.79 -5.10
CA ILE A 374 10.31 21.88 -5.22
C ILE A 374 10.63 23.31 -5.63
N GLU A 375 11.48 23.97 -4.86
CA GLU A 375 11.87 25.36 -5.06
C GLU A 375 13.26 25.46 -5.72
N GLU A 376 13.52 26.55 -6.41
CA GLU A 376 14.85 26.85 -6.90
C GLU A 376 15.72 27.41 -5.78
N ASP A 377 16.92 26.86 -5.62
CA ASP A 377 17.90 27.30 -4.63
C ASP A 377 18.68 28.52 -5.17
N LYS A 378 18.05 29.69 -5.10
CA LYS A 378 18.51 30.93 -5.78
C LYS A 378 19.59 31.71 -5.07
N SER A 379 19.80 31.47 -3.78
CA SER A 379 20.68 32.30 -2.96
C SER A 379 21.46 31.47 -1.95
N TYR A 380 21.96 32.09 -0.93
CA TYR A 380 22.65 31.40 0.16
C TYR A 380 21.71 30.51 0.98
N PRO A 381 22.24 29.45 1.63
CA PRO A 381 21.43 28.51 2.39
C PRO A 381 20.78 29.17 3.60
N LEU A 382 19.67 28.55 4.08
CA LEU A 382 18.96 28.96 5.29
C LEU A 382 18.42 30.40 5.24
N VAL A 383 17.98 30.84 4.05
CA VAL A 383 17.21 32.10 3.93
C VAL A 383 16.01 32.03 4.87
N HIS A 384 15.76 33.14 5.56
CA HIS A 384 14.66 33.25 6.50
C HIS A 384 13.35 32.71 5.95
N VAL A 385 12.81 31.70 6.61
CA VAL A 385 11.49 31.10 6.30
C VAL A 385 10.46 31.77 7.19
N PRO A 386 9.45 32.47 6.64
CA PRO A 386 8.36 33.01 7.43
C PRO A 386 7.66 31.90 8.23
N PHE A 387 7.30 32.18 9.47
CA PHE A 387 6.64 31.18 10.32
C PHE A 387 5.29 30.71 9.75
N ASP A 388 4.66 31.51 8.89
CA ASP A 388 3.44 31.13 8.20
C ASP A 388 3.67 30.05 7.14
N ASP A 389 4.88 29.91 6.61
CA ASP A 389 5.22 28.81 5.69
C ASP A 389 5.43 27.51 6.46
N VAL A 390 5.93 27.53 7.70
CA VAL A 390 5.95 26.36 8.60
C VAL A 390 4.55 25.82 8.87
N ARG A 391 3.54 26.71 8.84
CA ARG A 391 2.13 26.34 8.96
C ARG A 391 1.56 25.65 7.71
N LYS A 392 2.26 25.72 6.57
CA LYS A 392 1.91 25.01 5.34
C LYS A 392 2.66 23.70 5.26
N CYS A 393 3.98 23.72 5.49
CA CYS A 393 4.86 22.56 5.53
C CYS A 393 6.07 22.84 6.41
N ALA A 394 6.47 21.89 7.25
CA ALA A 394 7.60 22.03 8.17
C ALA A 394 8.96 21.68 7.55
N PHE A 395 9.02 21.39 6.27
CA PHE A 395 10.26 21.25 5.50
C PHE A 395 10.07 21.76 4.08
N ARG A 396 11.19 22.02 3.39
CA ARG A 396 11.18 22.38 1.96
C ARG A 396 12.31 21.70 1.21
N VAL A 397 12.12 21.50 -0.09
CA VAL A 397 13.08 20.88 -0.99
C VAL A 397 13.52 21.91 -2.02
N LEU A 398 14.82 22.09 -2.18
CA LEU A 398 15.41 23.08 -3.07
C LEU A 398 16.39 22.42 -4.03
N VAL A 399 16.47 22.93 -5.25
CA VAL A 399 17.36 22.40 -6.30
C VAL A 399 18.14 23.52 -6.96
N TYR A 400 19.42 23.26 -7.19
CA TYR A 400 20.27 24.10 -8.05
C TYR A 400 21.25 23.21 -8.82
N GLY A 401 21.08 23.14 -10.15
CA GLY A 401 21.88 22.28 -11.02
C GLY A 401 21.90 20.85 -10.51
N ARG A 402 23.04 20.38 -10.04
CA ARG A 402 23.25 19.02 -9.52
C ARG A 402 22.94 18.84 -8.04
N ARG A 403 22.61 19.90 -7.30
CA ARG A 403 22.41 19.85 -5.86
C ARG A 403 20.92 19.75 -5.50
N VAL A 404 20.58 18.74 -4.71
CA VAL A 404 19.31 18.64 -3.99
C VAL A 404 19.55 18.99 -2.53
N ALA A 405 18.82 19.96 -2.01
CA ALA A 405 18.86 20.34 -0.60
C ALA A 405 17.50 20.19 0.05
N VAL A 406 17.49 19.79 1.31
CA VAL A 406 16.29 19.76 2.15
C VAL A 406 16.55 20.59 3.39
N GLU A 407 15.63 21.48 3.70
CA GLU A 407 15.66 22.29 4.91
C GLU A 407 14.48 21.92 5.80
N PHE A 408 14.76 21.61 7.05
CA PHE A 408 13.79 21.13 8.03
C PHE A 408 13.61 22.14 9.16
N PHE A 409 12.38 22.39 9.54
CA PHE A 409 12.08 23.03 10.81
C PHE A 409 12.47 22.06 11.94
N HIS A 410 13.39 22.47 12.80
CA HIS A 410 14.08 21.55 13.72
C HIS A 410 13.17 20.84 14.74
N ALA A 411 11.89 21.27 14.85
CA ALA A 411 10.90 20.58 15.68
C ALA A 411 10.41 19.25 15.10
N VAL A 412 10.69 18.94 13.82
CA VAL A 412 10.16 17.72 13.16
C VAL A 412 11.20 16.61 13.05
N THR A 413 12.47 16.95 13.10
CA THR A 413 13.57 15.97 13.03
C THR A 413 14.89 16.60 13.46
N ASP A 414 15.84 15.76 13.84
CA ASP A 414 17.24 16.13 14.05
C ASP A 414 18.11 15.91 12.80
N GLY A 415 19.41 16.10 12.93
CA GLY A 415 20.36 15.90 11.83
C GLY A 415 20.39 14.46 11.31
N THR A 416 20.22 13.47 12.19
CA THR A 416 20.21 12.05 11.82
C THR A 416 18.96 11.68 11.04
N GLY A 417 17.78 12.04 11.55
CA GLY A 417 16.51 11.79 10.87
C GLY A 417 16.41 12.53 9.54
N GLY A 418 16.88 13.80 9.49
CA GLY A 418 16.94 14.55 8.24
C GLY A 418 17.89 13.93 7.21
N LEU A 419 19.02 13.36 7.63
CA LEU A 419 19.96 12.67 6.75
C LEU A 419 19.35 11.38 6.18
N ILE A 420 18.62 10.61 6.99
CA ILE A 420 17.88 9.41 6.56
C ILE A 420 16.82 9.80 5.52
N PHE A 421 16.08 10.89 5.75
CA PHE A 421 15.11 11.42 4.78
C PHE A 421 15.79 11.78 3.44
N LEU A 422 16.88 12.57 3.48
CA LEU A 422 17.60 12.98 2.27
C LEU A 422 18.16 11.78 1.50
N LYS A 423 18.79 10.82 2.20
CA LYS A 423 19.31 9.59 1.58
C LYS A 423 18.20 8.77 0.91
N THR A 424 17.06 8.64 1.58
CA THR A 424 15.90 7.90 1.05
C THR A 424 15.31 8.60 -0.18
N LEU A 425 15.19 9.93 -0.16
CA LEU A 425 14.75 10.73 -1.30
C LEU A 425 15.69 10.58 -2.51
N VAL A 426 17.00 10.68 -2.29
CA VAL A 426 18.00 10.52 -3.35
C VAL A 426 18.01 9.09 -3.89
N ALA A 427 17.91 8.09 -3.01
CA ALA A 427 17.83 6.69 -3.45
C ALA A 427 16.60 6.45 -4.33
N GLU A 428 15.44 6.98 -3.95
CA GLU A 428 14.22 6.87 -4.76
C GLU A 428 14.36 7.60 -6.09
N TYR A 429 14.94 8.80 -6.10
CA TYR A 429 15.23 9.54 -7.32
C TYR A 429 16.11 8.72 -8.29
N LEU A 430 17.20 8.13 -7.79
CA LEU A 430 18.11 7.31 -8.61
C LEU A 430 17.42 6.05 -9.12
N CYS A 431 16.60 5.38 -8.30
CA CYS A 431 15.81 4.23 -8.72
C CYS A 431 14.87 4.57 -9.88
N GLN A 432 14.17 5.71 -9.79
CA GLN A 432 13.24 6.13 -10.84
C GLN A 432 13.96 6.62 -12.11
N LYS A 433 15.07 7.36 -11.96
CA LYS A 433 15.82 7.90 -13.09
C LYS A 433 16.52 6.81 -13.90
N TYR A 434 17.20 5.90 -13.21
CA TYR A 434 18.06 4.89 -13.87
C TYR A 434 17.44 3.50 -13.93
N LYS A 435 16.22 3.31 -13.41
CA LYS A 435 15.54 2.00 -13.34
C LYS A 435 16.38 0.93 -12.61
N ILE A 436 17.07 1.34 -11.55
CA ILE A 436 17.87 0.47 -10.70
C ILE A 436 17.16 0.23 -9.37
N ASN A 437 17.51 -0.85 -8.69
CA ASN A 437 17.04 -1.12 -7.33
C ASN A 437 18.15 -0.79 -6.33
N ILE A 438 17.88 0.18 -5.44
CA ILE A 438 18.73 0.49 -4.29
C ILE A 438 18.04 -0.09 -3.05
N PRO A 439 18.63 -1.10 -2.40
CA PRO A 439 17.99 -1.73 -1.23
C PRO A 439 17.92 -0.79 -0.03
N ALA A 440 17.02 -1.10 0.92
CA ALA A 440 17.03 -0.48 2.24
C ALA A 440 18.31 -0.84 3.00
N GLY A 441 18.80 0.08 3.82
CA GLY A 441 20.04 -0.08 4.59
C GLY A 441 20.92 1.17 4.54
N ASN A 442 21.92 1.25 5.39
CA ASN A 442 22.88 2.36 5.46
C ASN A 442 22.24 3.77 5.54
N GLY A 443 21.09 3.87 6.22
CA GLY A 443 20.33 5.10 6.35
C GLY A 443 19.37 5.39 5.18
N VAL A 444 19.11 4.41 4.31
CA VAL A 444 18.02 4.42 3.33
C VAL A 444 16.91 3.53 3.86
N LEU A 445 15.71 4.07 4.02
CA LEU A 445 14.54 3.28 4.45
C LEU A 445 13.85 2.60 3.26
N GLY A 446 13.11 1.54 3.55
CA GLY A 446 12.26 0.89 2.56
C GLY A 446 11.18 1.87 2.09
N ARG A 447 11.31 2.37 0.87
CA ARG A 447 10.55 3.52 0.34
C ARG A 447 9.04 3.30 0.22
N LEU A 448 8.64 2.05 0.02
CA LEU A 448 7.23 1.66 -0.08
C LEU A 448 6.73 0.95 1.21
N GLU A 449 7.55 0.95 2.27
CA GLU A 449 7.16 0.40 3.58
C GLU A 449 6.39 1.43 4.38
N ASP A 450 5.36 0.96 5.09
CA ASP A 450 4.75 1.79 6.10
C ASP A 450 5.76 2.02 7.25
N PRO A 451 5.74 3.19 7.90
CA PRO A 451 6.60 3.45 9.05
C PRO A 451 6.23 2.52 10.21
N ASP A 452 7.22 2.05 10.93
CA ASP A 452 6.98 1.33 12.16
C ASP A 452 6.34 2.25 13.21
N PRO A 453 5.45 1.73 14.08
CA PRO A 453 4.81 2.55 15.12
C PRO A 453 5.82 3.30 16.00
N GLU A 454 6.99 2.71 16.24
CA GLU A 454 8.07 3.30 17.03
C GLU A 454 8.71 4.53 16.37
N GLU A 455 8.65 4.66 15.05
CA GLU A 455 9.12 5.86 14.32
C GLU A 455 8.19 7.08 14.52
N LEU A 456 7.01 6.87 15.11
CA LEU A 456 5.96 7.87 15.25
C LEU A 456 5.67 8.24 16.71
N GLU A 457 6.34 7.60 17.67
CA GLU A 457 6.13 7.85 19.10
C GLU A 457 7.21 8.74 19.72
N ASP A 458 6.87 9.40 20.82
CA ASP A 458 7.84 10.07 21.69
C ASP A 458 8.57 9.04 22.56
N SER A 459 9.72 8.57 22.08
CA SER A 459 10.54 7.57 22.79
C SER A 459 11.12 8.10 24.12
N PHE A 460 11.20 9.43 24.31
CA PHE A 460 11.69 10.00 25.58
C PHE A 460 10.86 9.54 26.77
N LEU A 461 9.53 9.50 26.64
CA LEU A 461 8.65 9.05 27.72
C LEU A 461 8.86 7.57 28.10
N ARG A 462 9.29 6.74 27.15
CA ARG A 462 9.58 5.31 27.36
C ARG A 462 10.89 5.08 28.12
N TYR A 463 11.91 5.93 27.89
CA TYR A 463 13.27 5.71 28.39
C TYR A 463 13.73 6.70 29.46
N ALA A 464 12.99 7.78 29.71
CA ALA A 464 13.41 8.85 30.61
C ALA A 464 13.58 8.42 32.08
N GLY A 465 12.87 7.38 32.55
CA GLY A 465 12.90 6.94 33.95
C GLY A 465 12.59 8.06 34.96
N ASP A 466 12.66 7.77 36.25
CA ASP A 466 12.38 8.73 37.36
C ASP A 466 13.55 9.69 37.68
N ARG A 467 14.49 9.86 36.79
CA ARG A 467 15.67 10.72 37.09
C ARG A 467 15.32 12.20 37.06
N LYS A 468 15.09 12.77 38.20
CA LYS A 468 15.16 14.23 38.44
C LYS A 468 16.63 14.68 38.41
N ALA A 469 17.17 14.99 37.23
CA ALA A 469 18.48 15.60 37.13
C ALA A 469 18.32 17.10 36.92
N SER A 470 18.44 17.87 37.99
CA SER A 470 18.75 19.29 37.90
C SER A 470 20.30 19.42 37.92
N ARG A 471 20.93 19.52 36.76
CA ARG A 471 22.31 19.99 36.69
C ARG A 471 22.27 21.51 36.57
N LYS A 472 22.87 22.23 37.51
CA LYS A 472 23.32 23.61 37.28
C LYS A 472 24.48 23.52 36.31
N GLU A 473 24.22 23.87 35.07
CA GLU A 473 25.29 24.03 34.07
C GLU A 473 25.96 25.40 34.27
N SER A 474 27.26 25.48 34.00
CA SER A 474 27.99 26.74 33.96
C SER A 474 27.47 27.59 32.79
N THR A 475 27.56 28.89 32.90
CA THR A 475 27.21 29.82 31.81
C THR A 475 28.02 29.47 30.57
N ALA A 476 27.32 29.29 29.42
CA ALA A 476 27.99 29.03 28.16
C ALA A 476 28.98 30.14 27.82
N TRP A 477 30.15 29.76 27.27
CA TRP A 477 31.11 30.71 26.80
C TRP A 477 30.54 31.49 25.60
N HIS A 478 30.70 32.83 25.63
CA HIS A 478 30.22 33.72 24.57
C HIS A 478 31.38 34.30 23.79
N LEU A 479 31.31 34.23 22.47
CA LEU A 479 32.20 34.95 21.58
C LEU A 479 31.99 36.46 21.75
N SER A 480 33.06 37.19 21.94
CA SER A 480 33.07 38.66 21.88
C SER A 480 33.34 39.12 20.44
N GLY A 481 32.69 40.20 20.01
CA GLY A 481 32.92 40.77 18.68
C GLY A 481 31.81 41.77 18.31
N THR A 482 31.93 42.37 17.13
CA THR A 482 30.93 43.28 16.57
C THR A 482 29.77 42.47 16.05
N ARG A 483 28.53 42.83 16.42
CA ARG A 483 27.33 42.20 15.92
C ARG A 483 27.08 42.60 14.47
N GLU A 484 26.82 41.61 13.63
CA GLU A 484 26.31 41.84 12.28
C GLU A 484 24.87 42.34 12.31
N PRO A 485 24.42 43.06 11.26
CA PRO A 485 23.04 43.48 11.14
C PRO A 485 22.03 42.30 11.22
N ASP A 486 20.85 42.55 11.76
CA ASP A 486 19.80 41.55 11.81
C ASP A 486 19.48 41.03 10.40
N GLY A 487 19.48 39.68 10.23
CA GLY A 487 19.25 39.01 8.94
C GLY A 487 20.50 38.78 8.10
N PHE A 488 21.69 39.23 8.53
CA PHE A 488 22.93 38.88 7.89
C PHE A 488 23.37 37.46 8.27
N LEU A 489 23.60 36.61 7.26
CA LEU A 489 24.15 35.27 7.45
C LEU A 489 25.59 35.22 6.92
N ASN A 490 26.54 35.00 7.81
CA ASN A 490 27.92 34.73 7.45
C ASN A 490 28.14 33.22 7.37
N LEU A 491 28.48 32.72 6.20
CA LEU A 491 28.75 31.30 5.97
C LEU A 491 30.23 31.08 5.73
N THR A 492 30.91 30.41 6.66
CA THR A 492 32.31 30.02 6.53
C THR A 492 32.40 28.52 6.26
N THR A 493 33.04 28.12 5.17
CA THR A 493 33.29 26.72 4.83
C THR A 493 34.72 26.35 5.10
N MET A 494 34.93 25.29 5.88
CA MET A 494 36.27 24.76 6.17
C MET A 494 36.31 23.26 5.84
N MET A 495 37.44 22.80 5.33
CA MET A 495 37.74 21.38 5.19
C MET A 495 38.75 20.97 6.27
N LEU A 496 38.34 20.05 7.13
CA LEU A 496 39.16 19.51 8.21
C LEU A 496 39.40 18.02 7.98
N SER A 497 40.64 17.57 8.27
CA SER A 497 40.94 16.15 8.29
C SER A 497 40.25 15.49 9.48
N VAL A 498 39.45 14.47 9.24
CA VAL A 498 38.77 13.69 10.30
C VAL A 498 39.78 13.08 11.27
N GLU A 499 40.92 12.62 10.77
CA GLU A 499 42.00 12.05 11.59
C GLU A 499 42.57 13.06 12.54
N LYS A 500 42.88 14.28 12.05
CA LYS A 500 43.40 15.36 12.89
C LYS A 500 42.42 15.81 13.96
N VAL A 501 41.11 15.89 13.61
CA VAL A 501 40.07 16.22 14.59
C VAL A 501 39.95 15.13 15.66
N LYS A 502 39.95 13.85 15.29
CA LYS A 502 39.96 12.73 16.24
C LYS A 502 41.19 12.71 17.13
N GLN A 503 42.37 12.99 16.56
CA GLN A 503 43.61 13.08 17.31
C GLN A 503 43.57 14.22 18.34
N CYS A 504 43.05 15.40 17.93
CA CYS A 504 42.87 16.54 18.81
C CYS A 504 41.89 16.20 19.96
N ALA A 505 40.74 15.66 19.66
CA ALA A 505 39.76 15.23 20.68
C ALA A 505 40.39 14.23 21.67
N GLY A 506 41.16 13.25 21.17
CA GLY A 506 41.89 12.30 22.01
C GLY A 506 42.93 12.93 22.92
N GLN A 507 43.65 13.97 22.45
CA GLN A 507 44.60 14.71 23.29
C GLN A 507 43.93 15.43 24.47
N TYR A 508 42.74 15.95 24.27
CA TYR A 508 41.95 16.62 25.30
C TYR A 508 41.02 15.66 26.09
N GLN A 509 41.02 14.38 25.78
CA GLN A 509 40.15 13.36 26.39
C GLN A 509 38.67 13.72 26.33
N VAL A 510 38.25 14.32 25.24
CA VAL A 510 36.86 14.70 24.96
C VAL A 510 36.32 14.00 23.72
N SER A 511 35.01 14.04 23.53
CA SER A 511 34.38 13.55 22.29
C SER A 511 34.66 14.52 21.13
N VAL A 512 34.53 14.06 19.88
CA VAL A 512 34.66 14.93 18.70
C VAL A 512 33.62 16.05 18.69
N THR A 513 32.52 15.88 19.40
CA THR A 513 31.45 16.86 19.52
C THR A 513 31.74 17.95 20.54
N GLU A 514 32.53 17.65 21.55
CA GLU A 514 33.05 18.62 22.55
C GLU A 514 34.24 19.34 22.00
#